data_c0344f2a6e68255a1ebeab329e4a9d04
#
_entry.id   c0344f2a6e68255a1ebeab329e4a9d04
#
_cell.length_a   1.000
_cell.length_b   1.000
_cell.length_c   1.000
_cell.angle_alpha   90.00
_cell.angle_beta   90.00
_cell.angle_gamma   90.00
#
_symmetry.space_group_name_H-M   'P 1'
#
loop_
_entity.id
_entity.type
_entity.pdbx_description
1 polymer ?
#
loop_
_entity_poly.entity_id
_entity_poly.type
_entity_poly.pdbx_seq_one_letter_code
_entity_poly.pdbx_strand_id
1 'polypeptide(L)'
;YDVMNRYAKDIPAGCYGMMCAFSDVMNFISWKHASPTFTNFELDPARFSKYTFYRAILENTALVTKGHLDLVREATGNQPEEIIFAGGASKSPLWCQILSDVLGLPVKVPVVKEATALGAAILAGYGVGIYDDMSKAAEKLVKWDTTYVPDMENHKIYCEMYGQWRKVYKAQLDICNQDLTKSMWAAPGL
;
A
#
# COMPACT_ATOMS: atom_id res chain seq x y z
N TYR A 1 -15.54 -5.03 -5.88
CA TYR A 1 -14.75 -4.64 -4.70
C TYR A 1 -15.63 -4.18 -3.53
N ASP A 2 -16.76 -3.51 -3.75
CA ASP A 2 -17.60 -2.96 -2.68
C ASP A 2 -18.08 -4.01 -1.69
N VAL A 3 -18.49 -5.19 -2.18
CA VAL A 3 -18.89 -6.31 -1.32
C VAL A 3 -17.71 -6.80 -0.47
N MET A 4 -16.51 -6.91 -1.08
CA MET A 4 -15.31 -7.34 -0.35
C MET A 4 -14.95 -6.33 0.74
N ASN A 5 -14.94 -5.04 0.42
CA ASN A 5 -14.66 -3.97 1.37
C ASN A 5 -15.66 -3.97 2.54
N ARG A 6 -16.95 -4.19 2.24
CA ARG A 6 -18.04 -4.18 3.25
C ARG A 6 -17.81 -5.23 4.35
N TYR A 7 -17.41 -6.45 3.98
CA TYR A 7 -17.18 -7.52 4.95
C TYR A 7 -15.78 -7.51 5.54
N ALA A 8 -14.79 -7.07 4.77
CA ALA A 8 -13.40 -7.02 5.25
C ALA A 8 -13.15 -5.90 6.28
N LYS A 9 -13.99 -4.85 6.32
CA LYS A 9 -13.85 -3.76 7.30
C LYS A 9 -14.04 -4.22 8.75
N ASP A 10 -14.87 -5.26 8.98
CA ASP A 10 -15.20 -5.77 10.30
C ASP A 10 -14.16 -6.78 10.82
N ILE A 11 -13.17 -7.12 10.00
CA ILE A 11 -12.04 -7.97 10.38
C ILE A 11 -11.00 -7.11 11.11
N PRO A 12 -10.46 -7.55 12.24
CA PRO A 12 -9.49 -6.75 12.99
C PRO A 12 -8.19 -6.53 12.22
N ALA A 13 -7.47 -5.45 12.57
CA ALA A 13 -6.12 -5.20 12.09
C ALA A 13 -5.21 -6.42 12.38
N GLY A 14 -4.35 -6.77 11.40
CA GLY A 14 -3.50 -7.94 11.47
C GLY A 14 -4.22 -9.28 11.24
N CYS A 15 -5.49 -9.27 10.80
CA CYS A 15 -6.21 -10.46 10.30
C CYS A 15 -6.13 -11.67 11.23
N TYR A 16 -6.31 -11.49 12.55
CA TYR A 16 -6.16 -12.55 13.57
C TYR A 16 -4.75 -13.19 13.62
N GLY A 17 -3.72 -12.47 13.19
CA GLY A 17 -2.34 -12.97 13.09
C GLY A 17 -1.98 -13.56 11.72
N MET A 18 -2.95 -13.70 10.81
CA MET A 18 -2.66 -14.14 9.44
C MET A 18 -1.90 -13.05 8.70
N MET A 19 -0.86 -13.44 7.98
CA MET A 19 -0.07 -12.56 7.13
C MET A 19 -0.14 -12.99 5.67
N CYS A 20 -0.31 -12.03 4.79
CA CYS A 20 -0.03 -12.16 3.37
C CYS A 20 1.36 -11.57 3.09
N ALA A 21 2.19 -12.27 2.34
CA ALA A 21 3.50 -11.78 1.94
C ALA A 21 3.75 -12.10 0.48
N PHE A 22 3.82 -11.10 -0.41
CA PHE A 22 4.13 -11.26 -1.83
C PHE A 22 5.11 -10.22 -2.36
N SER A 23 5.44 -9.21 -1.58
CA SER A 23 6.39 -8.18 -1.92
C SER A 23 7.00 -7.58 -0.66
N ASP A 24 8.19 -7.05 -0.79
CA ASP A 24 8.86 -6.24 0.22
C ASP A 24 9.34 -4.95 -0.45
N VAL A 25 10.09 -4.15 0.26
CA VAL A 25 10.71 -2.95 -0.26
C VAL A 25 11.57 -3.30 -1.47
N MET A 26 11.47 -2.51 -2.53
CA MET A 26 12.23 -2.72 -3.76
C MET A 26 13.73 -2.82 -3.47
N ASN A 27 14.31 -3.94 -3.87
CA ASN A 27 15.75 -4.15 -3.85
C ASN A 27 16.29 -4.05 -5.28
N PHE A 28 17.05 -3.01 -5.57
CA PHE A 28 17.64 -2.78 -6.89
C PHE A 28 18.67 -3.84 -7.30
N ILE A 29 19.10 -4.68 -6.37
CA ILE A 29 20.06 -5.76 -6.63
C ILE A 29 19.35 -7.03 -7.12
N SER A 30 18.12 -7.25 -6.65
CA SER A 30 17.38 -8.49 -6.91
C SER A 30 15.91 -8.18 -7.20
N TRP A 31 15.61 -7.70 -8.38
CA TRP A 31 14.29 -7.33 -8.84
C TRP A 31 13.38 -8.56 -9.07
N LYS A 32 13.18 -9.32 -8.02
CA LYS A 32 12.35 -10.53 -8.03
C LYS A 32 11.37 -10.48 -6.86
N HIS A 33 10.11 -10.74 -7.14
CA HIS A 33 9.07 -10.83 -6.15
C HIS A 33 8.53 -12.26 -6.09
N ALA A 34 8.47 -12.83 -4.90
CA ALA A 34 7.85 -14.12 -4.68
C ALA A 34 6.33 -14.07 -4.92
N SER A 35 5.74 -15.19 -5.27
CA SER A 35 4.28 -15.32 -5.36
C SER A 35 3.63 -15.10 -4.00
N PRO A 36 2.38 -14.60 -3.96
CA PRO A 36 1.65 -14.40 -2.72
C PRO A 36 1.59 -15.67 -1.88
N THR A 37 1.91 -15.52 -0.61
CA THR A 37 1.86 -16.58 0.39
C THR A 37 1.06 -16.10 1.58
N PHE A 38 0.21 -16.98 2.13
CA PHE A 38 -0.54 -16.72 3.34
C PHE A 38 -0.04 -17.66 4.44
N THR A 39 0.23 -17.10 5.61
CA THR A 39 0.72 -17.83 6.78
C THR A 39 -0.15 -17.57 8.00
N ASN A 40 -0.11 -18.47 8.99
CA ASN A 40 -0.79 -18.32 10.27
C ASN A 40 -2.33 -18.29 10.20
N PHE A 41 -2.94 -18.87 9.17
CA PHE A 41 -4.39 -19.06 9.17
C PHE A 41 -4.75 -20.44 9.77
N GLU A 42 -5.93 -20.49 10.39
CA GLU A 42 -6.48 -21.70 11.00
C GLU A 42 -7.67 -22.24 10.19
N LEU A 43 -8.08 -23.46 10.46
CA LEU A 43 -9.24 -24.10 9.82
C LEU A 43 -10.58 -23.65 10.46
N ASP A 44 -10.68 -22.37 10.79
CA ASP A 44 -11.91 -21.73 11.31
C ASP A 44 -12.51 -20.83 10.24
N PRO A 45 -13.57 -21.26 9.54
CA PRO A 45 -14.16 -20.46 8.43
C PRO A 45 -14.88 -19.20 8.91
N ALA A 46 -15.19 -19.08 10.21
CA ALA A 46 -15.79 -17.86 10.76
C ALA A 46 -14.76 -16.73 10.84
N ARG A 47 -13.50 -17.07 11.13
CA ARG A 47 -12.40 -16.10 11.23
C ARG A 47 -11.61 -15.99 9.93
N PHE A 48 -11.32 -17.09 9.24
CA PHE A 48 -10.47 -17.15 8.05
C PHE A 48 -11.28 -17.38 6.79
N SER A 49 -12.07 -16.38 6.43
CA SER A 49 -12.89 -16.36 5.23
C SER A 49 -12.17 -15.66 4.06
N LYS A 50 -12.74 -15.73 2.87
CA LYS A 50 -12.25 -14.97 1.69
C LYS A 50 -12.08 -13.47 1.96
N TYR A 51 -12.84 -12.92 2.89
CA TYR A 51 -12.73 -11.50 3.26
C TYR A 51 -11.49 -11.23 4.11
N THR A 52 -11.10 -12.18 4.96
CA THR A 52 -9.87 -12.12 5.75
C THR A 52 -8.63 -12.19 4.84
N PHE A 53 -8.64 -13.10 3.86
CA PHE A 53 -7.59 -13.18 2.84
C PHE A 53 -7.50 -11.88 2.03
N TYR A 54 -8.64 -11.32 1.64
CA TYR A 54 -8.68 -10.04 0.93
C TYR A 54 -8.08 -8.89 1.78
N ARG A 55 -8.47 -8.78 3.05
CA ARG A 55 -7.91 -7.78 3.96
C ARG A 55 -6.40 -7.95 4.11
N ALA A 56 -5.91 -9.16 4.31
CA ALA A 56 -4.47 -9.43 4.42
C ALA A 56 -3.68 -9.00 3.17
N ILE A 57 -4.26 -9.10 1.97
CA ILE A 57 -3.65 -8.54 0.74
C ILE A 57 -3.55 -7.01 0.82
N LEU A 58 -4.60 -6.32 1.28
CA LEU A 58 -4.55 -4.87 1.44
C LEU A 58 -3.53 -4.44 2.49
N GLU A 59 -3.45 -5.17 3.61
CA GLU A 59 -2.45 -4.93 4.66
C GLU A 59 -1.03 -5.14 4.14
N ASN A 60 -0.77 -6.20 3.35
CA ASN A 60 0.54 -6.40 2.71
C ASN A 60 0.96 -5.20 1.87
N THR A 61 0.07 -4.65 1.03
CA THR A 61 0.41 -3.49 0.19
C THR A 61 0.74 -2.25 1.01
N ALA A 62 0.05 -2.05 2.14
CA ALA A 62 0.33 -0.95 3.04
C ALA A 62 1.67 -1.14 3.80
N LEU A 63 2.00 -2.38 4.21
CA LEU A 63 3.29 -2.70 4.84
C LEU A 63 4.46 -2.51 3.88
N VAL A 64 4.30 -2.86 2.59
CA VAL A 64 5.28 -2.54 1.53
C VAL A 64 5.46 -1.02 1.38
N THR A 65 4.35 -0.27 1.38
CA THR A 65 4.40 1.20 1.30
C THR A 65 5.13 1.80 2.51
N LYS A 66 4.92 1.24 3.71
CA LYS A 66 5.68 1.64 4.91
C LYS A 66 7.19 1.46 4.71
N GLY A 67 7.62 0.33 4.18
CA GLY A 67 9.02 0.06 3.90
C GLY A 67 9.61 1.04 2.89
N HIS A 68 8.89 1.38 1.82
CA HIS A 68 9.30 2.40 0.86
C HIS A 68 9.41 3.79 1.50
N LEU A 69 8.45 4.16 2.36
CA LEU A 69 8.48 5.42 3.09
C LEU A 69 9.69 5.50 4.02
N ASP A 70 10.01 4.40 4.73
CA ASP A 70 11.18 4.33 5.61
C ASP A 70 12.48 4.53 4.80
N LEU A 71 12.61 3.95 3.60
CA LEU A 71 13.74 4.20 2.70
C LEU A 71 13.83 5.66 2.22
N VAL A 72 12.70 6.27 1.88
CA VAL A 72 12.66 7.69 1.47
C VAL A 72 13.11 8.58 2.63
N ARG A 73 12.64 8.30 3.85
CA ARG A 73 13.05 9.02 5.07
C ARG A 73 14.57 8.90 5.32
N GLU A 74 15.10 7.68 5.20
CA GLU A 74 16.52 7.41 5.37
C GLU A 74 17.37 8.13 4.32
N ALA A 75 16.96 8.09 3.06
CA ALA A 75 17.72 8.67 1.95
C ALA A 75 17.65 10.20 1.89
N THR A 76 16.54 10.81 2.31
CA THR A 76 16.31 12.26 2.15
C THR A 76 16.35 13.05 3.46
N GLY A 77 16.22 12.38 4.61
CA GLY A 77 16.00 13.01 5.91
C GLY A 77 14.61 13.64 6.08
N ASN A 78 13.76 13.60 5.05
CA ASN A 78 12.42 14.18 5.11
C ASN A 78 11.48 13.33 5.95
N GLN A 79 10.66 14.00 6.77
CA GLN A 79 9.61 13.40 7.58
C GLN A 79 8.26 13.95 7.11
N PRO A 80 7.56 13.25 6.21
CA PRO A 80 6.26 13.73 5.73
C PRO A 80 5.23 13.72 6.87
N GLU A 81 4.40 14.75 6.91
CA GLU A 81 3.32 14.89 7.89
C GLU A 81 2.00 14.27 7.39
N GLU A 82 1.88 14.04 6.10
CA GLU A 82 0.71 13.44 5.46
C GLU A 82 1.11 12.71 4.17
N ILE A 83 0.24 11.82 3.70
CA ILE A 83 0.39 11.08 2.45
C ILE A 83 -0.76 11.42 1.52
N ILE A 84 -0.47 11.69 0.26
CA ILE A 84 -1.47 11.83 -0.79
C ILE A 84 -1.64 10.48 -1.48
N PHE A 85 -2.86 9.94 -1.44
CA PHE A 85 -3.18 8.67 -2.07
C PHE A 85 -4.22 8.85 -3.18
N ALA A 86 -3.82 8.61 -4.42
CA ALA A 86 -4.65 8.79 -5.61
C ALA A 86 -4.65 7.52 -6.48
N GLY A 87 -5.43 7.52 -7.54
CA GLY A 87 -5.60 6.38 -8.43
C GLY A 87 -6.72 5.44 -8.02
N GLY A 88 -6.83 4.29 -8.69
CA GLY A 88 -7.92 3.34 -8.52
C GLY A 88 -8.05 2.79 -7.09
N ALA A 89 -6.95 2.54 -6.41
CA ALA A 89 -6.91 2.02 -5.05
C ALA A 89 -7.51 3.01 -4.03
N SER A 90 -7.36 4.32 -4.23
CA SER A 90 -7.92 5.35 -3.36
C SER A 90 -9.46 5.44 -3.40
N LYS A 91 -10.11 4.69 -4.29
CA LYS A 91 -11.57 4.51 -4.32
C LYS A 91 -12.08 3.57 -3.21
N SER A 92 -11.19 2.85 -2.53
CA SER A 92 -11.53 1.97 -1.41
C SER A 92 -11.30 2.66 -0.06
N PRO A 93 -12.36 3.06 0.67
CA PRO A 93 -12.22 3.63 2.01
C PRO A 93 -11.47 2.72 2.98
N LEU A 94 -11.71 1.41 2.89
CA LEU A 94 -10.99 0.43 3.71
C LEU A 94 -9.49 0.46 3.44
N TRP A 95 -9.08 0.49 2.18
CA TRP A 95 -7.65 0.52 1.84
C TRP A 95 -6.98 1.82 2.28
N CYS A 96 -7.68 2.96 2.11
CA CYS A 96 -7.20 4.26 2.58
C CYS A 96 -6.99 4.27 4.10
N GLN A 97 -7.95 3.69 4.87
CA GLN A 97 -7.82 3.60 6.32
C GLN A 97 -6.68 2.67 6.74
N ILE A 98 -6.58 1.47 6.13
CA ILE A 98 -5.46 0.54 6.39
C ILE A 98 -4.11 1.22 6.12
N LEU A 99 -3.99 1.96 5.02
CA LEU A 99 -2.77 2.69 4.68
C LEU A 99 -2.44 3.74 5.73
N SER A 100 -3.42 4.51 6.17
CA SER A 100 -3.26 5.51 7.24
C SER A 100 -2.81 4.85 8.55
N ASP A 101 -3.46 3.76 8.95
CA ASP A 101 -3.17 3.03 10.18
C ASP A 101 -1.75 2.43 10.15
N VAL A 102 -1.36 1.81 9.03
CA VAL A 102 -0.02 1.22 8.86
C VAL A 102 1.08 2.27 8.91
N LEU A 103 0.87 3.41 8.26
CA LEU A 103 1.87 4.48 8.19
C LEU A 103 1.93 5.35 9.46
N GLY A 104 0.85 5.38 10.24
CA GLY A 104 0.68 6.30 11.37
C GLY A 104 0.59 7.76 10.92
N LEU A 105 0.15 8.00 9.69
CA LEU A 105 0.06 9.32 9.07
C LEU A 105 -1.31 9.54 8.45
N PRO A 106 -1.82 10.78 8.44
CA PRO A 106 -3.01 11.13 7.69
C PRO A 106 -2.84 10.81 6.18
N VAL A 107 -3.87 10.20 5.58
CA VAL A 107 -3.93 9.91 4.15
C VAL A 107 -4.99 10.79 3.52
N LYS A 108 -4.58 11.72 2.66
CA LYS A 108 -5.45 12.62 1.89
C LYS A 108 -5.77 12.04 0.53
N VAL A 109 -7.03 12.05 0.19
CA VAL A 109 -7.53 11.53 -1.08
C VAL A 109 -8.10 12.69 -1.90
N PRO A 110 -7.65 12.91 -3.15
CA PRO A 110 -8.19 13.97 -3.99
C PRO A 110 -9.56 13.61 -4.57
N VAL A 111 -10.35 14.63 -4.93
CA VAL A 111 -11.63 14.45 -5.64
C VAL A 111 -11.41 13.73 -6.97
N VAL A 112 -10.43 14.19 -7.75
CA VAL A 112 -10.03 13.55 -9.01
C VAL A 112 -9.10 12.38 -8.70
N LYS A 113 -9.62 11.16 -8.76
CA LYS A 113 -8.85 9.93 -8.50
C LYS A 113 -7.85 9.63 -9.63
N GLU A 114 -8.13 10.06 -10.84
CA GLU A 114 -7.27 9.86 -12.02
C GLU A 114 -6.15 10.90 -12.08
N ALA A 115 -5.25 10.85 -11.09
CA ALA A 115 -4.18 11.85 -10.89
C ALA A 115 -3.24 11.97 -12.10
N THR A 116 -2.94 10.84 -12.77
CA THR A 116 -2.10 10.84 -13.98
C THR A 116 -2.74 11.65 -15.12
N ALA A 117 -4.04 11.48 -15.34
CA ALA A 117 -4.75 12.24 -16.37
C ALA A 117 -4.80 13.75 -16.03
N LEU A 118 -5.02 14.10 -14.76
CA LEU A 118 -4.99 15.50 -14.32
C LEU A 118 -3.59 16.10 -14.50
N GLY A 119 -2.53 15.35 -14.12
CA GLY A 119 -1.15 15.79 -14.30
C GLY A 119 -0.80 16.01 -15.77
N ALA A 120 -1.21 15.11 -16.66
CA ALA A 120 -1.02 15.26 -18.10
C ALA A 120 -1.75 16.50 -18.66
N ALA A 121 -2.97 16.79 -18.18
CA ALA A 121 -3.72 17.99 -18.58
C ALA A 121 -3.04 19.28 -18.10
N ILE A 122 -2.48 19.30 -16.89
CA ILE A 122 -1.72 20.45 -16.36
C ILE A 122 -0.47 20.69 -17.22
N LEU A 123 0.29 19.62 -17.53
CA LEU A 123 1.49 19.68 -18.36
C LEU A 123 1.16 20.21 -19.77
N ALA A 124 0.09 19.72 -20.40
CA ALA A 124 -0.36 20.19 -21.70
C ALA A 124 -0.75 21.67 -21.66
N GLY A 125 -1.50 22.10 -20.64
CA GLY A 125 -1.89 23.48 -20.45
C GLY A 125 -0.69 24.42 -20.23
N TYR A 126 0.31 23.97 -19.50
CA TYR A 126 1.58 24.67 -19.35
C TYR A 126 2.33 24.79 -20.69
N GLY A 127 2.42 23.70 -21.45
CA GLY A 127 3.10 23.66 -22.73
C GLY A 127 2.51 24.59 -23.82
N VAL A 128 1.21 24.86 -23.74
CA VAL A 128 0.53 25.80 -24.68
C VAL A 128 0.27 27.21 -24.08
N GLY A 129 0.83 27.49 -22.90
CA GLY A 129 0.76 28.81 -22.27
C GLY A 129 -0.59 29.15 -21.59
N ILE A 130 -1.43 28.15 -21.28
CA ILE A 130 -2.64 28.35 -20.47
C ILE A 130 -2.27 28.56 -19.00
N TYR A 131 -1.22 27.92 -18.54
CA TYR A 131 -0.67 28.07 -17.21
C TYR A 131 0.79 28.52 -17.27
N ASP A 132 1.13 29.55 -16.50
CA ASP A 132 2.49 30.07 -16.41
C ASP A 132 3.37 29.26 -15.43
N ASP A 133 2.72 28.50 -14.51
CA ASP A 133 3.37 27.74 -13.44
C ASP A 133 2.58 26.47 -13.14
N MET A 134 3.23 25.30 -13.22
CA MET A 134 2.60 24.01 -13.01
C MET A 134 2.17 23.80 -11.55
N SER A 135 2.97 24.26 -10.57
CA SER A 135 2.67 24.11 -9.16
C SER A 135 1.44 24.89 -8.76
N LYS A 136 1.35 26.16 -9.23
CA LYS A 136 0.16 27.00 -9.01
C LYS A 136 -1.08 26.44 -9.69
N ALA A 137 -0.92 25.86 -10.88
CA ALA A 137 -2.02 25.19 -11.58
C ALA A 137 -2.50 23.97 -10.79
N ALA A 138 -1.58 23.14 -10.27
CA ALA A 138 -1.91 22.00 -9.44
C ALA A 138 -2.61 22.41 -8.13
N GLU A 139 -2.12 23.42 -7.41
CA GLU A 139 -2.75 23.96 -6.21
C GLU A 139 -4.18 24.44 -6.46
N LYS A 140 -4.44 25.05 -7.62
CA LYS A 140 -5.76 25.53 -8.01
C LYS A 140 -6.73 24.41 -8.39
N LEU A 141 -6.24 23.38 -9.08
CA LEU A 141 -7.05 22.33 -9.72
C LEU A 141 -7.28 21.12 -8.81
N VAL A 142 -6.30 20.77 -7.97
CA VAL A 142 -6.44 19.68 -7.02
C VAL A 142 -7.39 20.09 -5.91
N LYS A 143 -8.45 19.32 -5.74
CA LYS A 143 -9.42 19.47 -4.65
C LYS A 143 -9.39 18.19 -3.79
N TRP A 144 -9.55 18.36 -2.50
CA TRP A 144 -9.52 17.27 -1.54
C TRP A 144 -10.94 16.76 -1.28
N ASP A 145 -11.07 15.44 -1.22
CA ASP A 145 -12.32 14.73 -0.93
C ASP A 145 -12.35 14.36 0.56
N THR A 146 -11.46 13.46 0.96
CA THR A 146 -11.45 12.88 2.32
C THR A 146 -10.01 12.80 2.85
N THR A 147 -9.87 12.97 4.16
CA THR A 147 -8.64 12.68 4.89
C THR A 147 -8.92 11.56 5.89
N TYR A 148 -8.18 10.46 5.77
CA TYR A 148 -8.21 9.34 6.71
C TYR A 148 -7.17 9.58 7.79
N VAL A 149 -7.61 9.60 9.05
CA VAL A 149 -6.73 9.79 10.21
C VAL A 149 -6.38 8.41 10.77
N PRO A 150 -5.11 8.15 11.14
CA PRO A 150 -4.70 6.85 11.64
C PRO A 150 -5.38 6.51 12.97
N ASP A 151 -5.87 5.28 13.09
CA ASP A 151 -6.19 4.67 14.36
C ASP A 151 -4.88 4.19 15.00
N MET A 152 -4.48 4.80 16.10
CA MET A 152 -3.19 4.54 16.74
C MET A 152 -3.12 3.17 17.44
N GLU A 153 -4.25 2.57 17.80
CA GLU A 153 -4.28 1.18 18.30
C GLU A 153 -3.97 0.20 17.16
N ASN A 154 -4.59 0.40 16.00
CA ASN A 154 -4.27 -0.36 14.79
C ASN A 154 -2.81 -0.12 14.35
N HIS A 155 -2.34 1.12 14.40
CA HIS A 155 -0.96 1.45 14.08
C HIS A 155 0.03 0.66 14.92
N LYS A 156 -0.22 0.53 16.21
CA LYS A 156 0.63 -0.26 17.11
C LYS A 156 0.69 -1.73 16.70
N ILE A 157 -0.47 -2.33 16.37
CA ILE A 157 -0.55 -3.72 15.88
C ILE A 157 0.31 -3.89 14.62
N TYR A 158 0.21 -2.97 13.66
CA TYR A 158 0.99 -3.04 12.42
C TYR A 158 2.49 -2.81 12.64
N CYS A 159 2.88 -1.97 13.58
CA CYS A 159 4.29 -1.80 13.95
C CYS A 159 4.87 -3.08 14.56
N GLU A 160 4.13 -3.76 15.43
CA GLU A 160 4.55 -5.01 16.05
C GLU A 160 4.70 -6.14 15.00
N MET A 161 3.79 -6.24 14.04
CA MET A 161 3.85 -7.29 13.01
C MET A 161 4.84 -7.02 11.89
N TYR A 162 5.22 -5.75 11.63
CA TYR A 162 6.02 -5.36 10.47
C TYR A 162 7.37 -6.10 10.36
N GLY A 163 8.10 -6.18 11.46
CA GLY A 163 9.40 -6.87 11.49
C GLY A 163 9.27 -8.38 11.23
N GLN A 164 8.21 -9.01 11.74
CA GLN A 164 7.95 -10.43 11.50
C GLN A 164 7.49 -10.66 10.06
N TRP A 165 6.62 -9.82 9.53
CA TRP A 165 6.16 -9.86 8.14
C TRP A 165 7.34 -9.81 7.16
N ARG A 166 8.33 -8.94 7.37
CA ARG A 166 9.53 -8.87 6.53
C ARG A 166 10.36 -10.15 6.58
N LYS A 167 10.48 -10.78 7.74
CA LYS A 167 11.17 -12.08 7.88
C LYS A 167 10.44 -13.20 7.13
N VAL A 168 9.11 -13.22 7.19
CA VAL A 168 8.28 -14.17 6.45
C VAL A 168 8.47 -13.98 4.95
N TYR A 169 8.43 -12.74 4.46
CA TYR A 169 8.67 -12.47 3.04
C TYR A 169 10.07 -12.90 2.60
N LYS A 170 11.10 -12.62 3.40
CA LYS A 170 12.47 -13.04 3.10
C LYS A 170 12.58 -14.56 2.97
N ALA A 171 11.99 -15.32 3.90
CA ALA A 171 11.96 -16.77 3.82
C ALA A 171 11.21 -17.26 2.56
N GLN A 172 10.10 -16.60 2.20
CA GLN A 172 9.35 -16.92 0.98
C GLN A 172 10.17 -16.62 -0.29
N LEU A 173 10.91 -15.53 -0.30
CA LEU A 173 11.79 -15.20 -1.43
C LEU A 173 12.94 -16.23 -1.56
N ASP A 174 13.49 -16.73 -0.44
CA ASP A 174 14.52 -17.78 -0.45
C ASP A 174 13.97 -19.08 -1.04
N ILE A 175 12.72 -19.47 -0.72
CA ILE A 175 12.04 -20.62 -1.34
C ILE A 175 11.84 -20.40 -2.84
N CYS A 176 11.44 -19.20 -3.24
CA CYS A 176 11.27 -18.84 -4.64
C CYS A 176 12.60 -18.86 -5.40
N ASN A 177 13.71 -18.43 -4.78
CA ASN A 177 15.04 -18.44 -5.38
C ASN A 177 15.60 -19.87 -5.58
N GLN A 178 15.08 -20.84 -4.86
CA GLN A 178 15.36 -22.26 -5.04
C GLN A 178 14.44 -22.94 -6.07
N ASP A 179 13.62 -22.18 -6.78
CA ASP A 179 12.63 -22.64 -7.75
C ASP A 179 11.59 -23.62 -7.19
N LEU A 180 11.40 -23.66 -5.87
CA LEU A 180 10.38 -24.46 -5.21
C LEU A 180 8.98 -23.83 -5.31
N THR A 181 8.92 -22.53 -5.53
CA THR A 181 7.69 -21.76 -5.84
C THR A 181 7.94 -20.78 -6.97
N LYS A 182 6.87 -20.36 -7.65
CA LYS A 182 6.98 -19.41 -8.76
C LYS A 182 7.28 -18.00 -8.23
N SER A 183 7.98 -17.20 -9.03
CA SER A 183 8.02 -15.75 -8.85
C SER A 183 6.71 -15.11 -9.34
N MET A 184 6.23 -14.09 -8.64
CA MET A 184 5.15 -13.25 -9.12
C MET A 184 5.65 -12.33 -10.26
N TRP A 185 6.85 -11.83 -10.11
CA TRP A 185 7.54 -10.99 -11.07
C TRP A 185 9.05 -11.11 -10.90
N ALA A 186 9.78 -10.98 -11.99
CA ALA A 186 11.22 -10.82 -12.00
C ALA A 186 11.60 -9.83 -13.11
N ALA A 187 12.70 -9.08 -12.91
CA ALA A 187 13.21 -8.22 -13.96
C ALA A 187 13.72 -9.06 -15.15
N PRO A 188 13.59 -8.56 -16.39
CA PRO A 188 14.16 -9.24 -17.55
C PRO A 188 15.63 -9.54 -17.36
N GLY A 189 16.05 -10.79 -17.60
CA GLY A 189 17.44 -11.24 -17.48
C GLY A 189 17.83 -11.84 -16.13
N LEU A 190 16.86 -11.99 -15.21
CA LEU A 190 17.03 -12.72 -13.94
C LEU A 190 16.37 -14.09 -13.99
#